data_ab0bd080a1b834127997268e2f606e44
#
_entry.id   ab0bd080a1b834127997268e2f606e44
#
_cell.length_a   1.000
_cell.length_b   1.000
_cell.length_c   1.000
_cell.angle_alpha   90.00
_cell.angle_beta   90.00
_cell.angle_gamma   90.00
#
_symmetry.space_group_name_H-M   'P 1'
#
loop_
_entity.id
_entity.type
_entity.pdbx_description
1 polymer ?
#
loop_
_entity_poly.entity_id
_entity_poly.type
_entity_poly.pdbx_seq_one_letter_code
_entity_poly.pdbx_strand_id
1 'polypeptide(L)'
;EMCIRDRYRFAQDNADLCLVLLGPNGDRAYTERICGILRSYFLRDFLARFYSGSSDRLDYFCSFIVSGNLTLTLEWLSSGAKETPEEMAALAGAIIMDGVRTL
;
A
#
# COMPACT_ATOMS: atom_id res chain seq x y z
N GLU A 1 5.04 -10.60 -10.81
CA GLU A 1 4.87 -9.96 -9.50
C GLU A 1 5.13 -8.48 -9.58
N MET A 2 4.22 -7.69 -9.07
CA MET A 2 4.25 -6.23 -9.21
C MET A 2 5.02 -5.60 -8.04
N CYS A 3 6.09 -4.87 -8.33
CA CYS A 3 6.82 -4.15 -7.30
C CYS A 3 6.04 -2.88 -6.89
N ILE A 4 6.46 -2.26 -5.78
CA ILE A 4 5.75 -1.10 -5.25
C ILE A 4 5.72 0.08 -6.24
N ARG A 5 6.81 0.28 -6.98
CA ARG A 5 6.85 1.32 -8.02
C ARG A 5 5.81 1.05 -9.11
N ASP A 6 5.68 -0.19 -9.54
CA ASP A 6 4.73 -0.56 -10.59
C ASP A 6 3.29 -0.40 -10.11
N ARG A 7 3.02 -0.61 -8.81
CA ARG A 7 1.70 -0.37 -8.23
C ARG A 7 1.34 1.11 -8.28
N TYR A 8 2.28 1.99 -7.96
CA TYR A 8 2.05 3.42 -8.05
C TYR A 8 1.86 3.87 -9.49
N ARG A 9 2.61 3.30 -10.43
CA ARG A 9 2.44 3.59 -11.85
C ARG A 9 1.07 3.12 -12.35
N PHE A 10 0.65 1.93 -11.95
CA PHE A 10 -0.67 1.41 -12.29
C PHE A 10 -1.77 2.32 -11.75
N ALA A 11 -1.64 2.75 -10.51
CA ALA A 11 -2.61 3.66 -9.90
C ALA A 11 -2.67 4.99 -10.66
N GLN A 12 -1.53 5.53 -11.06
CA GLN A 12 -1.49 6.76 -11.84
C GLN A 12 -2.17 6.60 -13.18
N ASP A 13 -1.89 5.50 -13.88
CA ASP A 13 -2.47 5.23 -15.18
C ASP A 13 -3.98 4.97 -15.12
N ASN A 14 -4.48 4.59 -13.96
CA ASN A 14 -5.89 4.28 -13.73
C ASN A 14 -6.49 5.15 -12.62
N ALA A 15 -6.04 6.41 -12.54
CA ALA A 15 -6.37 7.29 -11.42
C ALA A 15 -7.88 7.46 -11.20
N ASP A 16 -8.64 7.71 -12.29
CA ASP A 16 -10.06 7.92 -12.17
C ASP A 16 -10.77 6.69 -11.62
N LEU A 17 -10.39 5.52 -12.12
CA LEU A 17 -10.97 4.27 -11.66
C LEU A 17 -10.64 4.01 -10.18
N CYS A 18 -9.37 4.24 -9.79
CA CYS A 18 -8.96 4.07 -8.41
C CYS A 18 -9.72 5.00 -7.47
N LEU A 19 -9.87 6.26 -7.86
CA LEU A 19 -10.59 7.24 -7.02
C LEU A 19 -12.07 6.92 -6.89
N VAL A 20 -12.69 6.39 -7.94
CA VAL A 20 -14.09 6.01 -7.90
C VAL A 20 -14.31 4.77 -7.05
N LEU A 21 -13.50 3.73 -7.27
CA LEU A 21 -13.71 2.44 -6.60
C LEU A 21 -13.23 2.42 -5.15
N LEU A 22 -12.14 3.11 -4.86
CA LEU A 22 -11.47 3.03 -3.57
C LEU A 22 -11.55 4.31 -2.76
N GLY A 23 -12.11 5.37 -3.34
CA GLY A 23 -12.26 6.65 -2.67
C GLY A 23 -13.44 6.69 -1.70
N PRO A 24 -13.75 7.89 -1.15
CA PRO A 24 -14.77 8.03 -0.11
C PRO A 24 -16.16 7.54 -0.50
N ASN A 25 -16.50 7.59 -1.78
CA ASN A 25 -17.81 7.17 -2.29
C ASN A 25 -17.77 5.78 -2.92
N GLY A 26 -16.68 5.05 -2.73
CA GLY A 26 -16.54 3.70 -3.25
C GLY A 26 -17.21 2.65 -2.38
N ASP A 27 -17.23 1.42 -2.88
CA ASP A 27 -17.79 0.28 -2.15
C ASP A 27 -16.79 -0.17 -1.08
N ARG A 28 -17.20 -0.08 0.18
CA ARG A 28 -16.38 -0.46 1.32
C ARG A 28 -15.98 -1.94 1.28
N ALA A 29 -16.90 -2.81 0.87
CA ALA A 29 -16.61 -4.25 0.78
C ALA A 29 -15.52 -4.52 -0.27
N TYR A 30 -15.55 -3.79 -1.37
CA TYR A 30 -14.54 -3.89 -2.40
C TYR A 30 -13.17 -3.42 -1.87
N THR A 31 -13.16 -2.30 -1.15
CA THR A 31 -11.93 -1.78 -0.55
C THR A 31 -11.33 -2.77 0.44
N GLU A 32 -12.17 -3.38 1.28
CA GLU A 32 -11.70 -4.38 2.26
C GLU A 32 -11.11 -5.60 1.56
N ARG A 33 -11.71 -6.03 0.46
CA ARG A 33 -11.19 -7.15 -0.33
C ARG A 33 -9.82 -6.83 -0.93
N ILE A 34 -9.67 -5.64 -1.49
CA ILE A 34 -8.40 -5.20 -2.07
C ILE A 34 -7.32 -5.12 -0.98
N CYS A 35 -7.66 -4.58 0.18
CA CYS A 35 -6.73 -4.52 1.31
C CYS A 35 -6.31 -5.90 1.77
N GLY A 36 -7.23 -6.86 1.78
CA GLY A 36 -6.91 -8.25 2.12
C GLY A 36 -5.94 -8.89 1.14
N ILE A 37 -6.12 -8.65 -0.14
CA ILE A 37 -5.21 -9.14 -1.18
C ILE A 37 -3.83 -8.53 -1.02
N LEU A 38 -3.76 -7.21 -0.84
CA LEU A 38 -2.50 -6.49 -0.66
C LEU A 38 -1.77 -6.96 0.59
N ARG A 39 -2.51 -7.20 1.68
CA ARG A 39 -1.94 -7.73 2.92
C ARG A 39 -1.32 -9.10 2.70
N SER A 40 -1.98 -9.99 1.96
CA SER A 40 -1.45 -11.31 1.65
C SER A 40 -0.16 -11.24 0.85
N TYR A 41 -0.10 -10.37 -0.16
CA TYR A 41 1.12 -10.14 -0.92
C TYR A 41 2.24 -9.60 -0.04
N PHE A 42 1.91 -8.63 0.80
CA PHE A 42 2.90 -8.00 1.68
C PHE A 42 3.51 -9.00 2.65
N LEU A 43 2.66 -9.84 3.27
CA LEU A 43 3.14 -10.87 4.19
C LEU A 43 4.02 -11.89 3.50
N ARG A 44 3.59 -12.37 2.34
CA ARG A 44 4.26 -13.47 1.66
C ARG A 44 5.54 -13.04 0.96
N ASP A 45 5.48 -11.92 0.23
CA ASP A 45 6.56 -11.56 -0.68
C ASP A 45 7.54 -10.54 -0.09
N PHE A 46 7.10 -9.74 0.86
CA PHE A 46 7.94 -8.70 1.44
C PHE A 46 8.45 -9.08 2.82
N LEU A 47 7.54 -9.27 3.77
CA LEU A 47 7.95 -9.51 5.16
C LEU A 47 8.70 -10.82 5.34
N ALA A 48 8.40 -11.84 4.53
CA ALA A 48 9.12 -13.09 4.59
C ALA A 48 10.62 -12.93 4.32
N ARG A 49 11.00 -11.88 3.57
CA ARG A 49 12.40 -11.60 3.26
C ARG A 49 13.11 -10.79 4.34
N PHE A 50 12.36 -9.95 5.05
CA PHE A 50 12.95 -8.97 5.96
C PHE A 50 12.65 -9.22 7.42
N TYR A 51 11.75 -10.15 7.70
CA TYR A 51 11.34 -10.42 9.07
C TYR A 51 10.98 -11.90 9.21
N SER A 52 11.73 -12.62 10.01
CA SER A 52 11.54 -14.06 10.21
C SER A 52 10.81 -14.39 11.52
N GLY A 53 10.52 -13.37 12.33
CA GLY A 53 9.83 -13.59 13.59
C GLY A 53 8.34 -13.77 13.43
N SER A 54 7.68 -14.17 14.52
CA SER A 54 6.24 -14.25 14.59
C SER A 54 5.79 -13.43 15.79
N SER A 55 4.81 -12.54 15.58
CA SER A 55 4.41 -11.64 16.66
C SER A 55 3.02 -11.07 16.33
N ASP A 56 2.26 -10.79 17.39
CA ASP A 56 0.97 -10.10 17.24
C ASP A 56 1.16 -8.70 16.65
N ARG A 57 2.33 -8.12 16.87
CA ARG A 57 2.67 -6.82 16.30
C ARG A 57 2.71 -6.86 14.77
N LEU A 58 3.07 -8.01 14.20
CA LEU A 58 3.13 -8.17 12.76
C LEU A 58 1.77 -7.92 12.11
N ASP A 59 0.70 -8.42 12.71
CA ASP A 59 -0.65 -8.20 12.19
C ASP A 59 -1.03 -6.74 12.25
N TYR A 60 -0.72 -6.06 13.35
CA TYR A 60 -0.99 -4.62 13.48
C TYR A 60 -0.18 -3.83 12.47
N PHE A 61 1.08 -4.19 12.31
CA PHE A 61 1.96 -3.53 11.35
C PHE A 61 1.43 -3.66 9.94
N CYS A 62 1.01 -4.86 9.53
CA CYS A 62 0.46 -5.10 8.21
C CYS A 62 -0.80 -4.28 7.97
N SER A 63 -1.70 -4.24 8.94
CA SER A 63 -2.93 -3.47 8.83
C SER A 63 -2.64 -1.98 8.67
N PHE A 64 -1.69 -1.47 9.47
CA PHE A 64 -1.29 -0.07 9.41
C PHE A 64 -0.69 0.27 8.06
N ILE A 65 0.25 -0.55 7.58
CA ILE A 65 0.96 -0.29 6.33
C ILE A 65 0.01 -0.37 5.13
N VAL A 66 -0.81 -1.41 5.06
CA VAL A 66 -1.70 -1.60 3.91
C VAL A 66 -2.73 -0.49 3.84
N SER A 67 -3.40 -0.20 4.94
CA SER A 67 -4.42 0.86 4.97
C SER A 67 -3.81 2.24 4.77
N GLY A 68 -2.67 2.50 5.41
CA GLY A 68 -1.98 3.77 5.27
C GLY A 68 -1.46 3.99 3.86
N ASN A 69 -0.92 2.96 3.23
CA ASN A 69 -0.42 3.06 1.87
C ASN A 69 -1.57 3.28 0.87
N LEU A 70 -2.72 2.66 1.10
CA LEU A 70 -3.90 2.90 0.26
C LEU A 70 -4.34 4.36 0.37
N THR A 71 -4.43 4.87 1.60
CA THR A 71 -4.81 6.26 1.83
C THR A 71 -3.79 7.22 1.20
N LEU A 72 -2.51 6.93 1.35
CA LEU A 72 -1.45 7.72 0.75
C LEU A 72 -1.60 7.77 -0.78
N THR A 73 -1.85 6.63 -1.39
CA THR A 73 -2.04 6.53 -2.83
C THR A 73 -3.23 7.38 -3.29
N LEU A 74 -4.35 7.29 -2.58
CA LEU A 74 -5.55 8.05 -2.94
C LEU A 74 -5.35 9.56 -2.77
N GLU A 75 -4.65 9.98 -1.73
CA GLU A 75 -4.32 11.39 -1.54
C GLU A 75 -3.41 11.91 -2.66
N TRP A 76 -2.42 11.12 -3.02
CA TRP A 76 -1.52 11.47 -4.12
C TRP A 76 -2.30 11.66 -5.42
N LEU A 77 -3.18 10.72 -5.76
CA LEU A 77 -3.98 10.81 -6.96
C LEU A 77 -4.93 12.00 -6.94
N SER A 78 -5.62 12.22 -5.81
CA SER A 78 -6.60 13.30 -5.71
C SER A 78 -5.97 14.68 -5.69
N SER A 79 -4.70 14.79 -5.32
CA SER A 79 -3.97 16.07 -5.33
C SER A 79 -3.23 16.34 -6.64
N GLY A 80 -3.42 15.47 -7.66
CA GLY A 80 -2.86 15.70 -8.98
C GLY A 80 -1.60 14.90 -9.29
N ALA A 81 -1.22 13.96 -8.44
CA ALA A 81 -0.07 13.08 -8.66
C ALA A 81 1.19 13.86 -9.05
N LYS A 82 1.56 14.86 -8.24
CA LYS A 82 2.72 15.72 -8.52
C LYS A 82 4.03 14.97 -8.47
N GLU A 83 4.15 14.04 -7.51
CA GLU A 83 5.32 13.19 -7.40
C GLU A 83 5.25 12.08 -8.46
N THR A 84 6.41 11.58 -8.87
CA THR A 84 6.45 10.44 -9.78
C THR A 84 6.14 9.14 -9.02
N PRO A 85 5.72 8.09 -9.74
CA PRO A 85 5.58 6.76 -9.11
C PRO A 85 6.86 6.31 -8.40
N GLU A 86 8.04 6.64 -8.95
CA GLU A 86 9.32 6.32 -8.33
C GLU A 86 9.50 7.04 -7.00
N GLU A 87 9.13 8.32 -6.94
CA GLU A 87 9.22 9.09 -5.71
C GLU A 87 8.26 8.56 -4.64
N MET A 88 7.04 8.22 -5.04
CA MET A 88 6.06 7.65 -4.12
C MET A 88 6.49 6.28 -3.61
N ALA A 89 7.06 5.46 -4.49
CA ALA A 89 7.58 4.15 -4.08
C ALA A 89 8.74 4.28 -3.10
N ALA A 90 9.61 5.26 -3.30
CA ALA A 90 10.73 5.52 -2.39
C ALA A 90 10.24 5.95 -1.02
N LEU A 91 9.24 6.83 -0.97
CA LEU A 91 8.65 7.28 0.29
C LEU A 91 7.99 6.13 1.04
N ALA A 92 7.10 5.43 0.37
CA ALA A 92 6.39 4.30 0.99
C ALA A 92 7.36 3.20 1.42
N GLY A 93 8.34 2.90 0.58
CA GLY A 93 9.36 1.88 0.89
C GLY A 93 10.17 2.25 2.13
N ALA A 94 10.56 3.52 2.26
CA ALA A 94 11.31 3.99 3.42
C ALA A 94 10.48 3.85 4.71
N ILE A 95 9.21 4.22 4.65
CA ILE A 95 8.30 4.10 5.81
C ILE A 95 8.17 2.63 6.22
N ILE A 96 7.99 1.74 5.25
CA ILE A 96 7.85 0.31 5.51
C ILE A 96 9.14 -0.25 6.14
N MET A 97 10.29 0.06 5.56
CA MET A 97 11.57 -0.47 6.05
C MET A 97 11.89 0.04 7.45
N ASP A 98 11.64 1.31 7.72
CA ASP A 98 11.84 1.86 9.07
C ASP A 98 10.83 1.25 10.05
N GLY A 99 9.59 1.01 9.60
CA GLY A 99 8.59 0.38 10.42
C GLY A 99 8.93 -1.06 10.82
N VAL A 100 9.55 -1.81 9.93
CA VAL A 100 9.97 -3.19 10.22
C VAL A 100 10.89 -3.25 11.44
N ARG A 101 11.68 -2.22 11.66
CA ARG A 101 12.60 -2.15 12.82
C ARG A 101 11.87 -2.08 14.16
N THR A 102 10.59 -1.73 14.16
CA THR A 102 9.80 -1.68 15.40
C THR A 102 9.28 -3.07 15.83
N LEU A 103 9.39 -4.03 14.95
CA LEU A 103 8.93 -5.41 15.20
C LEU A 103 9.99 -6.25 16.00
#